data_3cc37b3b43f1211902c9e69c902b2f40
#
_entry.id   3cc37b3b43f1211902c9e69c902b2f40
#
_cell.length_a   1.000
_cell.length_b   1.000
_cell.length_c   1.000
_cell.angle_alpha   90.00
_cell.angle_beta   90.00
_cell.angle_gamma   90.00
#
_symmetry.space_group_name_H-M   'P 1'
#
loop_
_entity.id
_entity.type
_entity.pdbx_description
1 polymer ?
#
loop_
_entity_poly.entity_id
_entity_poly.type
_entity_poly.pdbx_seq_one_letter_code
_entity_poly.pdbx_strand_id
1 'polypeptide(L)'
;MNTFFKMSVMAGLLLAGQAIAADSITRADQIPQLHEEPQHATVSERVTSRFTRSHYRQFDLDQQFSAKIFDRYLNMLDYSHNVLLATDVAQFADKKTTLGDELRSGKLTVFYDLFNLAQKRRFERYQYALSVLNRPMNFTGNDTIDTDRSKAPWPKNVAELNALWDAKVKYDQLSLKLTGKKDAEIKEILTRRYNSAIRRLAQSNSEDVFQLAMNAFAHEIDPHTNYLSPRNTEQFNTEMSLSLEGIGAVLQMDEDYTVINSMVAGGPAAKSKALNVG
;
A
#
# COMPACT_ATOMS: atom_id res chain seq x y z
N MET A 1 -22.10 -70.88 29.46
CA MET A 1 -22.22 -69.62 30.24
C MET A 1 -21.55 -68.53 29.41
N ASN A 2 -22.38 -67.63 28.85
CA ASN A 2 -22.03 -66.71 27.78
C ASN A 2 -21.29 -65.46 28.32
N THR A 3 -20.17 -65.13 27.71
CA THR A 3 -19.54 -63.83 27.88
C THR A 3 -19.52 -63.07 26.56
N PHE A 4 -20.38 -62.04 26.47
CA PHE A 4 -20.46 -61.16 25.29
C PHE A 4 -19.28 -60.20 25.28
N PHE A 5 -18.53 -60.23 24.15
CA PHE A 5 -17.48 -59.29 23.84
C PHE A 5 -18.12 -58.07 23.13
N LYS A 6 -18.19 -56.93 23.81
CA LYS A 6 -18.64 -55.69 23.19
C LYS A 6 -17.49 -55.06 22.44
N MET A 7 -17.57 -55.06 21.13
CA MET A 7 -16.69 -54.31 20.24
C MET A 7 -17.17 -52.88 20.18
N SER A 8 -16.44 -51.93 20.80
CA SER A 8 -16.65 -50.47 20.63
C SER A 8 -16.01 -50.01 19.35
N VAL A 9 -16.84 -49.60 18.42
CA VAL A 9 -16.38 -48.92 17.16
C VAL A 9 -16.14 -47.46 17.54
N MET A 10 -14.88 -47.07 17.55
CA MET A 10 -14.44 -45.67 17.74
C MET A 10 -14.52 -44.98 16.37
N ALA A 11 -15.58 -44.21 16.13
CA ALA A 11 -15.71 -43.37 14.96
C ALA A 11 -14.79 -42.17 15.12
N GLY A 12 -13.67 -42.19 14.40
CA GLY A 12 -12.78 -41.03 14.27
C GLY A 12 -13.47 -39.92 13.46
N LEU A 13 -13.83 -38.82 14.11
CA LEU A 13 -14.19 -37.58 13.41
C LEU A 13 -12.92 -36.98 12.77
N LEU A 14 -12.82 -37.14 11.47
CA LEU A 14 -11.93 -36.32 10.63
C LEU A 14 -12.50 -34.90 10.60
N LEU A 15 -11.98 -34.03 11.45
CA LEU A 15 -12.11 -32.57 11.31
C LEU A 15 -11.30 -32.18 10.08
N ALA A 16 -11.96 -32.15 8.92
CA ALA A 16 -11.44 -31.42 7.77
C ALA A 16 -11.40 -29.94 8.14
N GLY A 17 -10.21 -29.43 8.47
CA GLY A 17 -9.96 -28.02 8.59
C GLY A 17 -10.30 -27.38 7.26
N GLN A 18 -11.45 -26.69 7.19
CA GLN A 18 -11.73 -25.79 6.09
C GLN A 18 -10.72 -24.65 6.22
N ALA A 19 -9.72 -24.62 5.32
CA ALA A 19 -8.94 -23.43 5.07
C ALA A 19 -9.96 -22.37 4.66
N ILE A 20 -10.19 -21.39 5.51
CA ILE A 20 -10.97 -20.19 5.18
C ILE A 20 -10.13 -19.51 4.08
N ALA A 21 -10.50 -19.76 2.82
CA ALA A 21 -9.97 -18.98 1.71
C ALA A 21 -10.30 -17.52 2.03
N ALA A 22 -9.29 -16.70 2.22
CA ALA A 22 -9.49 -15.27 2.39
C ALA A 22 -10.33 -14.78 1.21
N ASP A 23 -11.50 -14.20 1.51
CA ASP A 23 -12.43 -13.73 0.48
C ASP A 23 -11.68 -12.82 -0.48
N SER A 24 -11.66 -13.23 -1.76
CA SER A 24 -11.00 -12.46 -2.80
C SER A 24 -11.78 -11.16 -3.03
N ILE A 25 -11.08 -10.02 -2.90
CA ILE A 25 -11.69 -8.72 -3.19
C ILE A 25 -11.88 -8.62 -4.71
N THR A 26 -13.11 -8.69 -5.15
CA THR A 26 -13.47 -8.72 -6.58
C THR A 26 -14.17 -7.47 -7.05
N ARG A 27 -14.64 -6.61 -6.13
CA ARG A 27 -15.42 -5.42 -6.43
C ARG A 27 -14.84 -4.18 -5.75
N ALA A 28 -14.95 -3.04 -6.44
CA ALA A 28 -14.40 -1.76 -5.96
C ALA A 28 -15.06 -1.26 -4.66
N ASP A 29 -16.32 -1.63 -4.42
CA ASP A 29 -17.05 -1.26 -3.18
C ASP A 29 -16.57 -2.03 -1.93
N GLN A 30 -15.74 -3.05 -2.10
CA GLN A 30 -15.05 -3.72 -1.01
C GLN A 30 -13.78 -2.98 -0.53
N ILE A 31 -13.34 -1.96 -1.28
CA ILE A 31 -12.26 -1.06 -0.85
C ILE A 31 -12.88 0.00 0.07
N PRO A 32 -12.34 0.21 1.28
CA PRO A 32 -12.93 1.14 2.23
C PRO A 32 -12.90 2.58 1.70
N GLN A 33 -14.02 3.28 1.86
CA GLN A 33 -14.06 4.74 1.70
C GLN A 33 -13.55 5.36 3.00
N LEU A 34 -12.40 5.99 2.95
CA LEU A 34 -11.75 6.56 4.13
C LEU A 34 -12.16 8.01 4.34
N HIS A 35 -12.29 8.38 5.60
CA HIS A 35 -12.65 9.73 6.05
C HIS A 35 -11.73 10.16 7.17
N GLU A 36 -11.62 11.46 7.37
CA GLU A 36 -10.90 12.02 8.50
C GLU A 36 -11.53 11.60 9.83
N GLU A 37 -10.71 11.27 10.80
CA GLU A 37 -11.13 10.99 12.16
C GLU A 37 -11.05 12.27 13.02
N PRO A 38 -11.85 12.39 14.10
CA PRO A 38 -11.92 13.63 14.89
C PRO A 38 -10.56 14.13 15.42
N GLN A 39 -9.65 13.19 15.76
CA GLN A 39 -8.30 13.53 16.22
C GLN A 39 -7.44 14.16 15.12
N HIS A 40 -7.66 13.79 13.84
CA HIS A 40 -6.88 14.30 12.71
C HIS A 40 -7.01 15.80 12.55
N ALA A 41 -8.21 16.36 12.78
CA ALA A 41 -8.43 17.79 12.75
C ALA A 41 -7.54 18.52 13.77
N THR A 42 -7.60 18.10 15.04
CA THR A 42 -6.79 18.70 16.12
C THR A 42 -5.29 18.56 15.87
N VAL A 43 -4.84 17.41 15.37
CA VAL A 43 -3.42 17.16 15.09
C VAL A 43 -2.97 18.02 13.92
N SER A 44 -3.75 18.11 12.83
CA SER A 44 -3.45 18.96 11.68
C SER A 44 -3.28 20.43 12.07
N GLU A 45 -4.25 20.98 12.82
CA GLU A 45 -4.18 22.35 13.31
C GLU A 45 -2.90 22.62 14.15
N ARG A 46 -2.59 21.71 15.09
CA ARG A 46 -1.43 21.84 15.97
C ARG A 46 -0.10 21.73 15.22
N VAL A 47 0.03 20.73 14.34
CA VAL A 47 1.25 20.52 13.55
C VAL A 47 1.45 21.68 12.58
N THR A 48 0.39 22.10 11.88
CA THR A 48 0.45 23.23 10.95
C THR A 48 0.85 24.52 11.68
N SER A 49 0.22 24.80 12.84
CA SER A 49 0.61 25.96 13.67
C SER A 49 2.05 25.86 14.16
N ARG A 50 2.51 24.66 14.53
CA ARG A 50 3.90 24.47 14.99
C ARG A 50 4.90 24.70 13.87
N PHE A 51 4.64 24.15 12.68
CA PHE A 51 5.53 24.32 11.54
C PHE A 51 5.59 25.77 11.06
N THR A 52 4.45 26.44 10.93
CA THR A 52 4.41 27.83 10.47
C THR A 52 5.05 28.83 11.44
N ARG A 53 5.06 28.53 12.77
CA ARG A 53 5.59 29.46 13.79
C ARG A 53 7.01 29.16 14.23
N SER A 54 7.43 27.90 14.20
CA SER A 54 8.63 27.46 14.93
C SER A 54 9.57 26.58 14.11
N HIS A 55 9.27 26.32 12.83
CA HIS A 55 10.20 25.61 11.97
C HIS A 55 11.43 26.47 11.69
N TYR A 56 12.63 25.86 11.63
CA TYR A 56 13.86 26.60 11.37
C TYR A 56 13.86 27.26 9.99
N ARG A 57 13.23 26.61 9.02
CA ARG A 57 12.97 27.18 7.69
C ARG A 57 11.66 27.94 7.71
N GLN A 58 11.73 29.25 7.54
CA GLN A 58 10.55 30.10 7.46
C GLN A 58 9.88 29.95 6.10
N PHE A 59 8.56 29.92 6.07
CA PHE A 59 7.74 29.83 4.86
C PHE A 59 6.36 30.42 5.12
N ASP A 60 5.71 30.87 4.05
CA ASP A 60 4.32 31.29 4.09
C ASP A 60 3.45 30.18 3.52
N LEU A 61 2.48 29.70 4.30
CA LEU A 61 1.51 28.71 3.85
C LEU A 61 0.41 29.40 3.04
N ASP A 62 0.78 30.01 1.93
CA ASP A 62 -0.08 30.74 1.00
C ASP A 62 -0.66 29.80 -0.10
N GLN A 63 -1.34 30.38 -1.06
CA GLN A 63 -1.91 29.65 -2.20
C GLN A 63 -0.83 28.97 -3.05
N GLN A 64 0.34 29.60 -3.23
CA GLN A 64 1.44 29.04 -3.99
C GLN A 64 2.04 27.82 -3.28
N PHE A 65 2.21 27.92 -1.96
CA PHE A 65 2.67 26.81 -1.15
C PHE A 65 1.65 25.67 -1.12
N SER A 66 0.36 25.99 -1.01
CA SER A 66 -0.74 25.02 -1.13
C SER A 66 -0.69 24.24 -2.45
N ALA A 67 -0.44 24.94 -3.56
CA ALA A 67 -0.30 24.29 -4.86
C ALA A 67 0.87 23.31 -4.91
N LYS A 68 1.99 23.62 -4.26
CA LYS A 68 3.13 22.70 -4.17
C LYS A 68 2.82 21.47 -3.33
N ILE A 69 2.09 21.65 -2.21
CA ILE A 69 1.60 20.52 -1.39
C ILE A 69 0.71 19.60 -2.25
N PHE A 70 -0.20 20.18 -3.03
CA PHE A 70 -1.08 19.43 -3.91
C PHE A 70 -0.29 18.59 -4.93
N ASP A 71 0.66 19.21 -5.64
CA ASP A 71 1.49 18.53 -6.64
C ASP A 71 2.33 17.41 -6.00
N ARG A 72 2.86 17.66 -4.80
CA ARG A 72 3.59 16.64 -4.02
C ARG A 72 2.68 15.49 -3.61
N TYR A 73 1.49 15.79 -3.11
CA TYR A 73 0.54 14.77 -2.70
C TYR A 73 0.11 13.89 -3.88
N LEU A 74 -0.17 14.48 -5.04
CA LEU A 74 -0.43 13.73 -6.27
C LEU A 74 0.74 12.83 -6.66
N ASN A 75 1.97 13.33 -6.59
CA ASN A 75 3.16 12.53 -6.86
C ASN A 75 3.33 11.38 -5.86
N MET A 76 2.99 11.56 -4.59
CA MET A 76 3.00 10.48 -3.59
C MET A 76 1.92 9.43 -3.88
N LEU A 77 0.78 9.85 -4.43
CA LEU A 77 -0.30 8.95 -4.83
C LEU A 77 -0.02 8.22 -6.15
N ASP A 78 0.59 8.88 -7.14
CA ASP A 78 0.80 8.31 -8.48
C ASP A 78 2.11 8.83 -9.10
N TYR A 79 3.25 8.48 -8.51
CA TYR A 79 4.58 8.91 -8.96
C TYR A 79 4.87 8.61 -10.43
N SER A 80 4.41 7.47 -10.90
CA SER A 80 4.66 7.02 -12.28
C SER A 80 3.58 7.46 -13.28
N HIS A 81 2.61 8.25 -12.85
CA HIS A 81 1.48 8.73 -13.67
C HIS A 81 0.84 7.61 -14.49
N ASN A 82 0.53 6.50 -13.81
CA ASN A 82 -0.04 5.30 -14.44
C ASN A 82 -1.26 4.73 -13.70
N VAL A 83 -1.80 5.49 -12.75
CA VAL A 83 -3.01 5.14 -11.96
C VAL A 83 -4.15 6.10 -12.29
N LEU A 84 -3.90 7.41 -12.14
CA LEU A 84 -4.87 8.47 -12.37
C LEU A 84 -4.95 8.83 -13.85
N LEU A 85 -6.09 9.37 -14.26
CA LEU A 85 -6.29 10.03 -15.54
C LEU A 85 -6.07 11.54 -15.40
N ALA A 86 -5.73 12.22 -16.50
CA ALA A 86 -5.67 13.68 -16.53
C ALA A 86 -6.99 14.34 -16.11
N THR A 87 -8.12 13.71 -16.42
CA THR A 87 -9.45 14.16 -16.00
C THR A 87 -9.68 13.97 -14.49
N ASP A 88 -9.12 12.94 -13.89
CA ASP A 88 -9.18 12.74 -12.43
C ASP A 88 -8.47 13.86 -11.70
N VAL A 89 -7.27 14.23 -12.15
CA VAL A 89 -6.50 15.33 -11.57
C VAL A 89 -7.19 16.69 -11.81
N ALA A 90 -7.74 16.90 -13.00
CA ALA A 90 -8.45 18.14 -13.36
C ALA A 90 -9.68 18.42 -12.49
N GLN A 91 -10.34 17.39 -11.92
CA GLN A 91 -11.47 17.55 -11.01
C GLN A 91 -11.10 18.31 -9.73
N PHE A 92 -9.82 18.36 -9.36
CA PHE A 92 -9.33 19.02 -8.16
C PHE A 92 -8.55 20.32 -8.47
N ALA A 93 -8.57 20.79 -9.71
CA ALA A 93 -7.78 21.96 -10.12
C ALA A 93 -8.15 23.24 -9.34
N ASP A 94 -9.43 23.41 -9.01
CA ASP A 94 -9.94 24.53 -8.21
C ASP A 94 -9.57 24.40 -6.71
N LYS A 95 -9.25 23.21 -6.25
CA LYS A 95 -8.81 22.92 -4.88
C LYS A 95 -7.31 23.01 -4.67
N LYS A 96 -6.55 23.11 -5.74
CA LYS A 96 -5.08 23.10 -5.69
C LYS A 96 -4.49 24.13 -4.74
N THR A 97 -5.14 25.29 -4.62
CA THR A 97 -4.67 26.41 -3.79
C THR A 97 -5.27 26.46 -2.39
N THR A 98 -6.13 25.49 -2.01
CA THR A 98 -6.87 25.52 -0.74
C THR A 98 -6.30 24.57 0.33
N LEU A 99 -5.31 23.73 0.00
CA LEU A 99 -4.81 22.72 0.92
C LEU A 99 -4.18 23.29 2.19
N GLY A 100 -3.58 24.50 2.09
CA GLY A 100 -3.08 25.19 3.27
C GLY A 100 -4.19 25.59 4.26
N ASP A 101 -5.36 25.95 3.76
CA ASP A 101 -6.52 26.27 4.60
C ASP A 101 -7.15 25.01 5.20
N GLU A 102 -7.16 23.90 4.45
CA GLU A 102 -7.55 22.59 4.98
C GLU A 102 -6.66 22.17 6.15
N LEU A 103 -5.33 22.25 5.98
CA LEU A 103 -4.36 21.94 7.04
C LEU A 103 -4.55 22.82 8.29
N ARG A 104 -4.83 24.14 8.11
CA ARG A 104 -5.07 25.07 9.23
C ARG A 104 -6.36 24.82 9.96
N SER A 105 -7.41 24.43 9.24
CA SER A 105 -8.75 24.20 9.81
C SER A 105 -8.98 22.76 10.26
N GLY A 106 -8.06 21.87 9.96
CA GLY A 106 -8.20 20.44 10.24
C GLY A 106 -9.23 19.72 9.36
N LYS A 107 -9.78 20.39 8.34
CA LYS A 107 -10.69 19.79 7.36
C LYS A 107 -9.88 19.31 6.16
N LEU A 108 -9.60 18.01 6.08
CA LEU A 108 -8.68 17.42 5.13
C LEU A 108 -9.40 16.77 3.94
N THR A 109 -10.55 17.29 3.56
CA THR A 109 -11.48 16.67 2.61
C THR A 109 -10.82 16.36 1.25
N VAL A 110 -10.04 17.32 0.70
CA VAL A 110 -9.39 17.11 -0.61
C VAL A 110 -8.35 16.01 -0.56
N PHE A 111 -7.61 15.88 0.54
CA PHE A 111 -6.63 14.80 0.72
C PHE A 111 -7.31 13.42 0.71
N TYR A 112 -8.41 13.28 1.45
CA TYR A 112 -9.16 12.02 1.51
C TYR A 112 -9.85 11.70 0.20
N ASP A 113 -10.44 12.68 -0.47
CA ASP A 113 -11.10 12.49 -1.77
C ASP A 113 -10.13 12.04 -2.84
N LEU A 114 -8.95 12.68 -2.93
CA LEU A 114 -7.87 12.27 -3.85
C LEU A 114 -7.35 10.87 -3.54
N PHE A 115 -7.16 10.55 -2.25
CA PHE A 115 -6.72 9.21 -1.86
C PHE A 115 -7.73 8.15 -2.25
N ASN A 116 -9.00 8.35 -1.92
CA ASN A 116 -10.08 7.42 -2.24
C ASN A 116 -10.22 7.21 -3.75
N LEU A 117 -10.12 8.28 -4.54
CA LEU A 117 -10.09 8.18 -5.99
C LEU A 117 -8.90 7.36 -6.49
N ALA A 118 -7.70 7.62 -5.96
CA ALA A 118 -6.51 6.86 -6.32
C ALA A 118 -6.62 5.37 -5.94
N GLN A 119 -7.22 5.06 -4.78
CA GLN A 119 -7.47 3.67 -4.36
C GLN A 119 -8.42 2.95 -5.32
N LYS A 120 -9.53 3.60 -5.71
CA LYS A 120 -10.45 3.08 -6.71
C LYS A 120 -9.75 2.82 -8.04
N ARG A 121 -8.96 3.78 -8.52
CA ARG A 121 -8.20 3.64 -9.77
C ARG A 121 -7.15 2.52 -9.69
N ARG A 122 -6.44 2.38 -8.58
CA ARG A 122 -5.51 1.26 -8.37
C ARG A 122 -6.22 -0.09 -8.43
N PHE A 123 -7.37 -0.21 -7.78
CA PHE A 123 -8.17 -1.42 -7.87
C PHE A 123 -8.52 -1.75 -9.34
N GLU A 124 -9.07 -0.78 -10.09
CA GLU A 124 -9.38 -0.96 -11.50
C GLU A 124 -8.16 -1.39 -12.32
N ARG A 125 -6.98 -0.84 -12.03
CA ARG A 125 -5.72 -1.20 -12.70
C ARG A 125 -5.26 -2.61 -12.38
N TYR A 126 -5.35 -3.04 -11.14
CA TYR A 126 -4.97 -4.41 -10.78
C TYR A 126 -5.95 -5.44 -11.36
N GLN A 127 -7.24 -5.14 -11.39
CA GLN A 127 -8.23 -5.98 -12.08
C GLN A 127 -7.94 -6.06 -13.58
N TYR A 128 -7.60 -4.94 -14.20
CA TYR A 128 -7.19 -4.91 -15.61
C TYR A 128 -5.93 -5.77 -15.84
N ALA A 129 -4.91 -5.62 -15.01
CA ALA A 129 -3.69 -6.42 -15.09
C ALA A 129 -3.98 -7.94 -14.99
N LEU A 130 -4.85 -8.36 -14.06
CA LEU A 130 -5.30 -9.75 -13.95
C LEU A 130 -5.98 -10.22 -15.24
N SER A 131 -6.77 -9.36 -15.90
CA SER A 131 -7.40 -9.70 -17.19
C SER A 131 -6.36 -9.87 -18.30
N VAL A 132 -5.31 -9.04 -18.31
CA VAL A 132 -4.21 -9.10 -19.29
C VAL A 132 -3.40 -10.38 -19.17
N LEU A 133 -3.21 -10.91 -17.96
CA LEU A 133 -2.52 -12.19 -17.72
C LEU A 133 -3.20 -13.41 -18.40
N ASN A 134 -4.46 -13.27 -18.79
CA ASN A 134 -5.20 -14.32 -19.51
C ASN A 134 -5.06 -14.23 -21.04
N ARG A 135 -4.36 -13.21 -21.54
CA ARG A 135 -4.14 -13.00 -22.98
C ARG A 135 -2.80 -13.59 -23.41
N PRO A 136 -2.69 -14.14 -24.63
CA PRO A 136 -1.40 -14.55 -25.17
C PRO A 136 -0.51 -13.32 -25.33
N MET A 137 0.77 -13.44 -24.91
CA MET A 137 1.77 -12.38 -25.05
C MET A 137 2.80 -12.74 -26.12
N ASN A 138 3.07 -11.80 -27.00
CA ASN A 138 4.15 -11.90 -27.98
C ASN A 138 5.38 -11.10 -27.50
N PHE A 139 6.53 -11.78 -27.38
CA PHE A 139 7.80 -11.20 -26.92
C PHE A 139 8.82 -11.03 -28.06
N THR A 140 8.43 -11.22 -29.33
CA THR A 140 9.34 -11.13 -30.48
C THR A 140 9.41 -9.73 -31.11
N GLY A 141 8.64 -8.76 -30.60
CA GLY A 141 8.62 -7.39 -31.09
C GLY A 141 9.75 -6.53 -30.51
N ASN A 142 9.81 -5.28 -31.00
CA ASN A 142 10.73 -4.23 -30.53
C ASN A 142 10.01 -3.22 -29.60
N ASP A 143 9.03 -3.71 -28.82
CA ASP A 143 8.30 -2.85 -27.90
C ASP A 143 9.24 -2.30 -26.83
N THR A 144 9.00 -1.06 -26.44
CA THR A 144 9.75 -0.38 -25.40
C THR A 144 8.82 0.01 -24.25
N ILE A 145 9.35 0.06 -23.04
CA ILE A 145 8.67 0.60 -21.88
C ILE A 145 9.48 1.73 -21.26
N ASP A 146 8.80 2.83 -20.97
CA ASP A 146 9.40 3.90 -20.18
C ASP A 146 9.30 3.52 -18.70
N THR A 147 10.45 3.28 -18.08
CA THR A 147 10.54 2.87 -16.68
C THR A 147 10.54 4.04 -15.71
N ASP A 148 10.84 5.26 -16.15
CA ASP A 148 10.74 6.49 -15.38
C ASP A 148 9.70 7.45 -15.97
N ARG A 149 8.49 7.33 -15.50
CA ARG A 149 7.37 8.17 -15.94
C ARG A 149 7.06 9.34 -14.99
N SER A 150 7.94 9.62 -14.04
CA SER A 150 7.72 10.67 -13.01
C SER A 150 7.46 12.07 -13.59
N LYS A 151 7.88 12.33 -14.83
CA LYS A 151 7.66 13.58 -15.56
C LYS A 151 6.71 13.44 -16.77
N ALA A 152 6.20 12.26 -17.02
CA ALA A 152 5.26 12.04 -18.12
C ALA A 152 3.89 12.67 -17.78
N PRO A 153 3.10 13.10 -18.77
CA PRO A 153 1.74 13.52 -18.52
C PRO A 153 0.87 12.34 -18.04
N TRP A 154 -0.16 12.63 -17.24
CA TRP A 154 -1.19 11.64 -16.95
C TRP A 154 -1.92 11.21 -18.23
N PRO A 155 -2.30 9.93 -18.35
CA PRO A 155 -3.07 9.44 -19.49
C PRO A 155 -4.37 10.23 -19.65
N LYS A 156 -4.71 10.57 -20.87
CA LYS A 156 -5.90 11.38 -21.18
C LYS A 156 -7.19 10.58 -21.04
N ASN A 157 -7.11 9.27 -21.23
CA ASN A 157 -8.27 8.38 -21.25
C ASN A 157 -7.87 6.94 -20.85
N VAL A 158 -8.89 6.11 -20.65
CA VAL A 158 -8.72 4.72 -20.26
C VAL A 158 -7.95 3.89 -21.29
N ALA A 159 -8.05 4.22 -22.58
CA ALA A 159 -7.32 3.48 -23.63
C ALA A 159 -5.80 3.71 -23.52
N GLU A 160 -5.36 4.96 -23.33
CA GLU A 160 -3.95 5.28 -23.09
C GLU A 160 -3.45 4.62 -21.79
N LEU A 161 -4.24 4.67 -20.72
CA LEU A 161 -3.91 4.04 -19.45
C LEU A 161 -3.81 2.51 -19.58
N ASN A 162 -4.71 1.88 -20.34
CA ASN A 162 -4.67 0.46 -20.61
C ASN A 162 -3.41 0.08 -21.41
N ALA A 163 -3.01 0.85 -22.40
CA ALA A 163 -1.78 0.61 -23.16
C ALA A 163 -0.52 0.63 -22.26
N LEU A 164 -0.47 1.57 -21.29
CA LEU A 164 0.60 1.57 -20.28
C LEU A 164 0.62 0.29 -19.43
N TRP A 165 -0.56 -0.19 -19.03
CA TRP A 165 -0.66 -1.41 -18.23
C TRP A 165 -0.42 -2.68 -19.04
N ASP A 166 -0.80 -2.72 -20.32
CA ASP A 166 -0.42 -3.82 -21.24
C ASP A 166 1.12 -3.94 -21.33
N ALA A 167 1.80 -2.80 -21.55
CA ALA A 167 3.26 -2.76 -21.57
C ALA A 167 3.88 -3.16 -20.23
N LYS A 168 3.32 -2.69 -19.10
CA LYS A 168 3.79 -3.04 -17.75
C LYS A 168 3.65 -4.52 -17.46
N VAL A 169 2.48 -5.13 -17.73
CA VAL A 169 2.24 -6.56 -17.49
C VAL A 169 3.15 -7.39 -18.40
N LYS A 170 3.34 -6.98 -19.65
CA LYS A 170 4.27 -7.63 -20.59
C LYS A 170 5.71 -7.58 -20.06
N TYR A 171 6.15 -6.42 -19.55
CA TYR A 171 7.46 -6.27 -18.93
C TYR A 171 7.63 -7.15 -17.69
N ASP A 172 6.64 -7.20 -16.79
CA ASP A 172 6.66 -8.03 -15.59
C ASP A 172 6.77 -9.54 -15.97
N GLN A 173 6.03 -9.98 -17.00
CA GLN A 173 6.12 -11.35 -17.52
C GLN A 173 7.50 -11.64 -18.15
N LEU A 174 8.00 -10.73 -18.99
CA LEU A 174 9.32 -10.86 -19.63
C LEU A 174 10.45 -10.96 -18.59
N SER A 175 10.40 -10.11 -17.57
CA SER A 175 11.39 -10.09 -16.50
C SER A 175 11.47 -11.45 -15.77
N LEU A 176 10.32 -12.06 -15.48
CA LEU A 176 10.27 -13.40 -14.88
C LEU A 176 10.72 -14.49 -15.86
N LYS A 177 10.39 -14.37 -17.15
CA LYS A 177 10.81 -15.32 -18.18
C LYS A 177 12.33 -15.33 -18.35
N LEU A 178 12.97 -14.17 -18.27
CA LEU A 178 14.44 -14.05 -18.32
C LEU A 178 15.13 -14.69 -17.12
N THR A 179 14.44 -14.89 -16.00
CA THR A 179 14.95 -15.69 -14.85
C THR A 179 14.73 -17.19 -15.00
N GLY A 180 14.26 -17.66 -16.15
CA GLY A 180 14.07 -19.08 -16.46
C GLY A 180 12.73 -19.66 -16.01
N LYS A 181 11.78 -18.84 -15.55
CA LYS A 181 10.46 -19.31 -15.13
C LYS A 181 9.58 -19.70 -16.31
N LYS A 182 8.74 -20.72 -16.12
CA LYS A 182 7.78 -21.19 -17.13
C LYS A 182 6.52 -20.32 -17.13
N ASP A 183 5.82 -20.24 -18.26
CA ASP A 183 4.66 -19.37 -18.44
C ASP A 183 3.54 -19.60 -17.40
N ALA A 184 3.29 -20.87 -17.02
CA ALA A 184 2.31 -21.18 -15.97
C ALA A 184 2.74 -20.65 -14.59
N GLU A 185 4.00 -20.77 -14.21
CA GLU A 185 4.57 -20.26 -12.97
C GLU A 185 4.57 -18.73 -12.96
N ILE A 186 4.91 -18.08 -14.08
CA ILE A 186 4.87 -16.63 -14.24
C ILE A 186 3.45 -16.10 -13.99
N LYS A 187 2.47 -16.74 -14.62
CA LYS A 187 1.06 -16.37 -14.44
C LYS A 187 0.62 -16.49 -12.98
N GLU A 188 0.99 -17.58 -12.32
CA GLU A 188 0.68 -17.80 -10.91
C GLU A 188 1.31 -16.71 -10.02
N ILE A 189 2.61 -16.42 -10.18
CA ILE A 189 3.33 -15.39 -9.42
C ILE A 189 2.68 -14.02 -9.60
N LEU A 190 2.40 -13.61 -10.84
CA LEU A 190 1.82 -12.29 -11.09
C LEU A 190 0.37 -12.21 -10.61
N THR A 191 -0.41 -13.28 -10.73
CA THR A 191 -1.77 -13.34 -10.18
C THR A 191 -1.73 -13.14 -8.65
N ARG A 192 -0.86 -13.85 -7.94
CA ARG A 192 -0.69 -13.65 -6.49
C ARG A 192 -0.26 -12.23 -6.17
N ARG A 193 0.71 -11.67 -6.91
CA ARG A 193 1.21 -10.28 -6.71
C ARG A 193 0.08 -9.26 -6.83
N TYR A 194 -0.74 -9.31 -7.89
CA TYR A 194 -1.83 -8.37 -8.08
C TYR A 194 -2.96 -8.57 -7.06
N ASN A 195 -3.31 -9.80 -6.71
CA ASN A 195 -4.28 -10.08 -5.66
C ASN A 195 -3.80 -9.58 -4.28
N SER A 196 -2.52 -9.77 -3.94
CA SER A 196 -1.95 -9.21 -2.70
C SER A 196 -1.95 -7.68 -2.72
N ALA A 197 -1.71 -7.05 -3.88
CA ALA A 197 -1.83 -5.60 -4.01
C ALA A 197 -3.28 -5.13 -3.77
N ILE A 198 -4.28 -5.85 -4.30
CA ILE A 198 -5.71 -5.55 -4.06
C ILE A 198 -6.05 -5.71 -2.58
N ARG A 199 -5.61 -6.78 -1.91
CA ARG A 199 -5.85 -6.95 -0.46
C ARG A 199 -5.27 -5.82 0.36
N ARG A 200 -4.07 -5.31 0.00
CA ARG A 200 -3.48 -4.14 0.67
C ARG A 200 -4.31 -2.87 0.53
N LEU A 201 -5.02 -2.67 -0.59
CA LEU A 201 -5.94 -1.53 -0.72
C LEU A 201 -7.04 -1.59 0.35
N ALA A 202 -7.58 -2.78 0.64
CA ALA A 202 -8.61 -2.94 1.66
C ALA A 202 -8.11 -2.83 3.10
N GLN A 203 -6.80 -2.91 3.31
CA GLN A 203 -6.17 -2.76 4.63
C GLN A 203 -5.81 -1.31 4.96
N SER A 204 -5.94 -0.39 3.99
CA SER A 204 -5.69 1.03 4.21
C SER A 204 -6.68 1.60 5.23
N ASN A 205 -6.21 2.51 6.06
CA ASN A 205 -6.99 3.16 7.10
C ASN A 205 -6.85 4.69 7.06
N SER A 206 -7.64 5.39 7.85
CA SER A 206 -7.67 6.85 7.87
C SER A 206 -6.35 7.48 8.34
N GLU A 207 -5.61 6.83 9.24
CA GLU A 207 -4.30 7.30 9.70
C GLU A 207 -3.25 7.25 8.58
N ASP A 208 -3.32 6.26 7.66
CA ASP A 208 -2.42 6.19 6.51
C ASP A 208 -2.59 7.41 5.59
N VAL A 209 -3.85 7.81 5.35
CA VAL A 209 -4.17 9.01 4.56
C VAL A 209 -3.68 10.26 5.25
N PHE A 210 -3.96 10.37 6.55
CA PHE A 210 -3.54 11.50 7.36
C PHE A 210 -2.02 11.65 7.37
N GLN A 211 -1.28 10.57 7.62
CA GLN A 211 0.18 10.59 7.59
C GLN A 211 0.70 11.01 6.21
N LEU A 212 0.09 10.52 5.13
CA LEU A 212 0.49 10.87 3.77
C LEU A 212 0.26 12.37 3.49
N ALA A 213 -0.89 12.92 3.91
CA ALA A 213 -1.21 14.34 3.78
C ALA A 213 -0.24 15.22 4.56
N MET A 214 0.02 14.88 5.83
CA MET A 214 0.95 15.61 6.68
C MET A 214 2.39 15.55 6.16
N ASN A 215 2.80 14.42 5.56
CA ASN A 215 4.12 14.30 4.95
C ASN A 215 4.22 15.02 3.59
N ALA A 216 3.15 15.14 2.82
CA ALA A 216 3.14 16.01 1.65
C ALA A 216 3.39 17.48 2.03
N PHE A 217 2.81 17.93 3.14
CA PHE A 217 3.08 19.25 3.72
C PHE A 217 4.51 19.36 4.27
N ALA A 218 4.91 18.44 5.14
CA ALA A 218 6.22 18.48 5.81
C ALA A 218 7.39 18.47 4.81
N HIS A 219 7.36 17.59 3.83
CA HIS A 219 8.41 17.49 2.81
C HIS A 219 8.44 18.67 1.83
N GLU A 220 7.35 19.47 1.74
CA GLU A 220 7.40 20.70 0.97
C GLU A 220 8.11 21.82 1.72
N ILE A 221 8.09 21.78 3.05
CA ILE A 221 8.88 22.69 3.89
C ILE A 221 10.36 22.32 3.82
N ASP A 222 10.67 21.05 4.11
CA ASP A 222 12.05 20.54 4.13
C ASP A 222 12.04 19.00 3.96
N PRO A 223 12.93 18.42 3.13
CA PRO A 223 12.93 16.99 2.87
C PRO A 223 13.26 16.11 4.10
N HIS A 224 13.79 16.68 5.19
CA HIS A 224 14.10 15.97 6.42
C HIS A 224 13.01 16.12 7.50
N THR A 225 12.01 16.95 7.25
CA THR A 225 10.87 17.12 8.15
C THR A 225 9.81 16.08 7.86
N ASN A 226 9.47 15.27 8.89
CA ASN A 226 8.49 14.19 8.75
C ASN A 226 7.42 14.29 9.84
N TYR A 227 6.21 13.90 9.47
CA TYR A 227 5.18 13.50 10.42
C TYR A 227 5.20 11.99 10.58
N LEU A 228 5.25 11.53 11.81
CA LEU A 228 5.12 10.11 12.15
C LEU A 228 3.79 9.89 12.87
N SER A 229 3.00 8.92 12.42
CA SER A 229 1.83 8.46 13.17
C SER A 229 2.26 7.91 14.54
N PRO A 230 1.35 7.81 15.53
CA PRO A 230 1.69 7.25 16.84
C PRO A 230 2.41 5.91 16.74
N ARG A 231 1.91 5.00 15.90
CA ARG A 231 2.53 3.69 15.66
C ARG A 231 3.96 3.80 15.10
N ASN A 232 4.16 4.65 14.11
CA ASN A 232 5.48 4.82 13.50
C ASN A 232 6.44 5.56 14.44
N THR A 233 5.93 6.41 15.34
CA THR A 233 6.71 7.05 16.40
C THR A 233 7.24 6.01 17.40
N GLU A 234 6.43 5.04 17.81
CA GLU A 234 6.86 3.95 18.69
C GLU A 234 7.96 3.10 18.03
N GLN A 235 7.80 2.76 16.76
CA GLN A 235 8.83 2.05 16.00
C GLN A 235 10.11 2.86 15.91
N PHE A 236 10.03 4.12 15.54
CA PHE A 236 11.18 5.03 15.45
C PHE A 236 11.91 5.14 16.80
N ASN A 237 11.18 5.32 17.89
CA ASN A 237 11.78 5.38 19.23
C ASN A 237 12.47 4.07 19.61
N THR A 238 11.89 2.92 19.24
CA THR A 238 12.50 1.60 19.46
C THR A 238 13.80 1.45 18.68
N GLU A 239 13.83 1.87 17.42
CA GLU A 239 15.03 1.85 16.58
C GLU A 239 16.12 2.79 17.12
N MET A 240 15.72 3.99 17.57
CA MET A 240 16.67 4.99 18.13
C MET A 240 17.19 4.64 19.51
N SER A 241 16.43 3.90 20.30
CA SER A 241 16.86 3.49 21.66
C SER A 241 18.02 2.47 21.67
N LEU A 242 18.33 1.88 20.51
CA LEU A 242 19.34 0.82 20.32
C LEU A 242 19.14 -0.39 21.27
N SER A 243 18.01 -0.48 21.93
CA SER A 243 17.61 -1.60 22.78
C SER A 243 16.28 -2.15 22.29
N LEU A 244 16.29 -3.41 21.89
CA LEU A 244 15.10 -4.11 21.44
C LEU A 244 14.73 -5.18 22.47
N GLU A 245 13.63 -4.99 23.18
CA GLU A 245 13.01 -6.04 24.00
C GLU A 245 12.02 -6.80 23.14
N GLY A 246 12.19 -8.11 23.02
CA GLY A 246 11.34 -8.94 22.19
C GLY A 246 11.67 -10.43 22.31
N ILE A 247 10.97 -11.23 21.51
CA ILE A 247 11.15 -12.69 21.49
C ILE A 247 12.52 -13.14 20.98
N GLY A 248 13.32 -12.26 20.40
CA GLY A 248 14.61 -12.61 19.82
C GLY A 248 14.47 -13.36 18.49
N ALA A 249 13.50 -12.99 17.66
CA ALA A 249 13.32 -13.49 16.31
C ALA A 249 13.22 -12.32 15.32
N VAL A 250 13.85 -12.47 14.16
CA VAL A 250 13.68 -11.57 13.02
C VAL A 250 12.54 -12.12 12.17
N LEU A 251 11.49 -11.32 12.04
CA LEU A 251 10.31 -11.67 11.27
C LEU A 251 10.38 -11.04 9.87
N GLN A 252 9.90 -11.77 8.88
CA GLN A 252 9.80 -11.29 7.51
C GLN A 252 8.39 -11.60 6.99
N MET A 253 7.85 -10.70 6.21
CA MET A 253 6.62 -10.99 5.46
C MET A 253 6.98 -11.83 4.24
N ASP A 254 6.31 -12.97 4.09
CA ASP A 254 6.31 -13.78 2.88
C ASP A 254 4.87 -13.85 2.38
N GLU A 255 4.58 -13.05 1.35
CA GLU A 255 3.24 -12.77 0.85
C GLU A 255 2.28 -12.26 1.95
N ASP A 256 1.35 -13.10 2.42
CA ASP A 256 0.37 -12.78 3.46
C ASP A 256 0.73 -13.40 4.83
N TYR A 257 1.86 -14.08 4.92
CA TYR A 257 2.31 -14.76 6.14
C TYR A 257 3.50 -14.06 6.76
N THR A 258 3.59 -14.15 8.09
CA THR A 258 4.80 -13.76 8.81
C THR A 258 5.65 -14.99 9.06
N VAL A 259 6.85 -15.03 8.49
CA VAL A 259 7.81 -16.12 8.70
C VAL A 259 8.98 -15.65 9.56
N ILE A 260 9.57 -16.58 10.30
CA ILE A 260 10.79 -16.32 11.07
C ILE A 260 11.99 -16.44 10.12
N ASN A 261 12.61 -15.32 9.79
CA ASN A 261 13.78 -15.28 8.94
C ASN A 261 15.04 -15.77 9.67
N SER A 262 15.20 -15.35 10.93
CA SER A 262 16.31 -15.80 11.79
C SER A 262 15.96 -15.65 13.26
N MET A 263 16.70 -16.35 14.13
CA MET A 263 16.58 -16.24 15.59
C MET A 263 17.88 -15.75 16.20
N VAL A 264 17.76 -14.89 17.22
CA VAL A 264 18.90 -14.43 18.00
C VAL A 264 19.40 -15.56 18.89
N ALA A 265 20.65 -15.93 18.76
CA ALA A 265 21.25 -16.99 19.57
C ALA A 265 21.15 -16.66 21.08
N GLY A 266 20.61 -17.59 21.85
CA GLY A 266 20.38 -17.39 23.29
C GLY A 266 19.16 -16.53 23.65
N GLY A 267 18.40 -16.03 22.66
CA GLY A 267 17.15 -15.32 22.87
C GLY A 267 16.00 -16.22 23.34
N PRO A 268 14.87 -15.63 23.78
CA PRO A 268 13.70 -16.40 24.25
C PRO A 268 13.17 -17.39 23.20
N ALA A 269 13.05 -16.96 21.92
CA ALA A 269 12.57 -17.81 20.83
C ALA A 269 13.48 -19.05 20.63
N ALA A 270 14.80 -18.84 20.59
CA ALA A 270 15.78 -19.93 20.44
C ALA A 270 15.78 -20.88 21.63
N LYS A 271 15.58 -20.37 22.86
CA LYS A 271 15.50 -21.18 24.09
C LYS A 271 14.23 -21.98 24.18
N SER A 272 13.12 -21.45 23.71
CA SER A 272 11.80 -22.11 23.82
C SER A 272 11.71 -23.40 23.01
N LYS A 273 12.48 -23.52 21.92
CA LYS A 273 12.42 -24.63 20.93
C LYS A 273 11.02 -24.84 20.32
N ALA A 274 10.11 -23.90 20.54
CA ALA A 274 8.73 -23.95 20.02
C ALA A 274 8.58 -23.32 18.64
N LEU A 275 9.59 -22.60 18.19
CA LEU A 275 9.60 -21.85 16.93
C LEU A 275 10.77 -22.34 16.06
N ASN A 276 10.54 -22.34 14.73
CA ASN A 276 11.56 -22.71 13.74
C ASN A 276 11.73 -21.58 12.73
N VAL A 277 12.87 -21.54 12.06
CA VAL A 277 13.13 -20.65 10.92
C VAL A 277 12.46 -21.25 9.68
N GLY A 278 11.76 -20.42 8.90
CA GLY A 278 11.03 -20.79 7.68
C GLY A 278 9.53 -21.02 7.87
#